data_9f2d05bfbd5b1afbd9f3fa1804809fa4
#
_entry.id   9f2d05bfbd5b1afbd9f3fa1804809fa4
#
_cell.length_a   1.000
_cell.length_b   1.000
_cell.length_c   1.000
_cell.angle_alpha   90.00
_cell.angle_beta   90.00
_cell.angle_gamma   90.00
#
_symmetry.space_group_name_H-M   'P 1'
#
loop_
_entity.id
_entity.type
_entity.pdbx_description
1 polymer ?
#
loop_
_entity_poly.entity_id
_entity_poly.type
_entity_poly.pdbx_seq_one_letter_code
_entity_poly.pdbx_strand_id
1 'polypeptide(L)'
;MTLDSIRDAIEKSETIVIYTHENPDGDAVGSSLAMYHVLKQMGKNVDIVIPKYPNTFKFLPGSDEVFQEPTSDKYELGIALDCADIKRLDDTTETFLKCETRINIDHHTSNGMFGDLNFVNPVAPACCQIVTTMLQYFKFEISNDTATCLITGIITDTGGFRYEGVTSETFEIASSFLEKGINISKIYKDSVSNISREKFEARKLAANRIEFLEDGKIAYTYMTREDMINLNVARSDLEGIVENGRDVEGVEVSVFLYETDKGYKASLRSNSYVNVSDVCLLFNGGGHVRAAGCTLACPLDEAKSKILKEIRRVLK
;
A
#
# COMPACT_ATOMS: atom_id res chain seq x y z
N MET A 1 4.03 -22.38 12.98
CA MET A 1 3.62 -22.57 11.57
C MET A 1 4.83 -22.26 10.73
N THR A 2 5.23 -23.13 9.84
CA THR A 2 6.49 -22.99 9.10
C THR A 2 6.19 -22.53 7.68
N LEU A 3 7.14 -21.87 7.03
CA LEU A 3 7.08 -21.54 5.60
C LEU A 3 6.83 -22.81 4.74
N ASP A 4 7.29 -23.96 5.21
CA ASP A 4 7.04 -25.24 4.53
C ASP A 4 5.54 -25.56 4.38
N SER A 5 4.70 -25.22 5.38
CA SER A 5 3.25 -25.43 5.26
C SER A 5 2.62 -24.56 4.15
N ILE A 6 3.14 -23.35 3.96
CA ILE A 6 2.72 -22.46 2.87
C ILE A 6 3.17 -23.04 1.52
N ARG A 7 4.43 -23.47 1.40
CA ARG A 7 4.93 -24.14 0.19
C ARG A 7 4.08 -25.35 -0.16
N ASP A 8 3.82 -26.23 0.82
CA ASP A 8 3.03 -27.45 0.63
C ASP A 8 1.60 -27.14 0.14
N ALA A 9 0.96 -26.08 0.68
CA ALA A 9 -0.35 -25.65 0.23
C ALA A 9 -0.31 -25.14 -1.22
N ILE A 10 0.69 -24.33 -1.59
CA ILE A 10 0.90 -23.85 -2.97
C ILE A 10 1.14 -25.02 -3.93
N GLU A 11 2.03 -25.94 -3.58
CA GLU A 11 2.39 -27.07 -4.46
C GLU A 11 1.20 -28.01 -4.70
N LYS A 12 0.37 -28.26 -3.68
CA LYS A 12 -0.77 -29.18 -3.74
C LYS A 12 -1.96 -28.61 -4.49
N SER A 13 -2.17 -27.30 -4.48
CA SER A 13 -3.35 -26.66 -5.07
C SER A 13 -3.17 -26.47 -6.56
N GLU A 14 -4.22 -26.79 -7.34
CA GLU A 14 -4.25 -26.58 -8.79
C GLU A 14 -5.01 -25.30 -9.18
N THR A 15 -6.04 -24.93 -8.40
CA THR A 15 -6.85 -23.74 -8.63
C THR A 15 -6.61 -22.71 -7.51
N ILE A 16 -6.07 -21.56 -7.88
CA ILE A 16 -5.60 -20.56 -6.93
C ILE A 16 -6.20 -19.18 -7.27
N VAL A 17 -6.58 -18.42 -6.27
CA VAL A 17 -6.97 -17.03 -6.42
C VAL A 17 -6.12 -16.12 -5.54
N ILE A 18 -5.67 -15.00 -6.11
CA ILE A 18 -4.88 -13.98 -5.43
C ILE A 18 -5.73 -12.73 -5.22
N TYR A 19 -5.70 -12.23 -3.99
CA TYR A 19 -6.35 -11.00 -3.58
C TYR A 19 -5.38 -10.05 -2.88
N THR A 20 -5.73 -8.77 -2.88
CA THR A 20 -5.12 -7.74 -2.05
C THR A 20 -6.18 -6.78 -1.52
N HIS A 21 -5.78 -5.74 -0.79
CA HIS A 21 -6.72 -4.80 -0.18
C HIS A 21 -7.43 -3.90 -1.21
N GLU A 22 -8.60 -3.34 -0.83
CA GLU A 22 -9.55 -2.57 -1.65
C GLU A 22 -8.98 -1.31 -2.35
N ASN A 23 -7.92 -0.70 -1.83
CA ASN A 23 -7.25 0.47 -2.40
C ASN A 23 -5.76 0.14 -2.60
N PRO A 24 -5.43 -0.74 -3.55
CA PRO A 24 -4.09 -1.29 -3.68
C PRO A 24 -3.08 -0.24 -4.10
N ASP A 25 -1.95 -0.24 -3.42
CA ASP A 25 -0.75 0.53 -3.76
C ASP A 25 0.25 -0.31 -4.56
N GLY A 26 1.48 0.18 -4.67
CA GLY A 26 2.51 -0.53 -5.44
C GLY A 26 2.99 -1.81 -4.81
N ASP A 27 2.93 -1.93 -3.47
CA ASP A 27 3.33 -3.15 -2.77
C ASP A 27 2.25 -4.24 -2.89
N ALA A 28 0.99 -3.86 -2.73
CA ALA A 28 -0.15 -4.73 -2.94
C ALA A 28 -0.21 -5.30 -4.37
N VAL A 29 -0.07 -4.43 -5.37
CA VAL A 29 -0.06 -4.84 -6.79
C VAL A 29 1.19 -5.64 -7.13
N GLY A 30 2.36 -5.19 -6.70
CA GLY A 30 3.64 -5.83 -6.97
C GLY A 30 3.74 -7.25 -6.39
N SER A 31 3.36 -7.43 -5.12
CA SER A 31 3.36 -8.74 -4.47
C SER A 31 2.36 -9.70 -5.11
N SER A 32 1.17 -9.20 -5.47
CA SER A 32 0.13 -10.00 -6.13
C SER A 32 0.56 -10.47 -7.53
N LEU A 33 1.06 -9.58 -8.38
CA LEU A 33 1.55 -9.92 -9.71
C LEU A 33 2.79 -10.83 -9.67
N ALA A 34 3.68 -10.62 -8.70
CA ALA A 34 4.85 -11.49 -8.53
C ALA A 34 4.43 -12.93 -8.20
N MET A 35 3.50 -13.10 -7.27
CA MET A 35 2.95 -14.43 -6.95
C MET A 35 2.21 -15.03 -8.14
N TYR A 36 1.43 -14.24 -8.88
CA TYR A 36 0.77 -14.67 -10.10
C TYR A 36 1.78 -15.27 -11.10
N HIS A 37 2.87 -14.55 -11.40
CA HIS A 37 3.89 -15.03 -12.33
C HIS A 37 4.53 -16.34 -11.89
N VAL A 38 4.88 -16.47 -10.61
CA VAL A 38 5.47 -17.69 -10.08
C VAL A 38 4.51 -18.87 -10.18
N LEU A 39 3.25 -18.69 -9.79
CA LEU A 39 2.25 -19.75 -9.84
C LEU A 39 1.91 -20.17 -11.28
N LYS A 40 1.89 -19.22 -12.24
CA LYS A 40 1.75 -19.54 -13.68
C LYS A 40 2.94 -20.32 -14.20
N GLN A 41 4.17 -20.00 -13.79
CA GLN A 41 5.38 -20.77 -14.14
C GLN A 41 5.31 -22.21 -13.59
N MET A 42 4.68 -22.42 -12.44
CA MET A 42 4.42 -23.74 -11.87
C MET A 42 3.28 -24.50 -12.59
N GLY A 43 2.65 -23.89 -13.60
CA GLY A 43 1.53 -24.48 -14.37
C GLY A 43 0.19 -24.45 -13.66
N LYS A 44 0.04 -23.65 -12.59
CA LYS A 44 -1.21 -23.54 -11.84
C LYS A 44 -2.27 -22.73 -12.60
N ASN A 45 -3.55 -23.05 -12.35
CA ASN A 45 -4.68 -22.23 -12.80
C ASN A 45 -4.91 -21.12 -11.78
N VAL A 46 -4.57 -19.87 -12.14
CA VAL A 46 -4.50 -18.75 -11.22
C VAL A 46 -5.35 -17.60 -11.72
N ASP A 47 -6.25 -17.12 -10.87
CA ASP A 47 -6.90 -15.83 -11.00
C ASP A 47 -6.20 -14.82 -10.08
N ILE A 48 -5.97 -13.61 -10.60
CA ILE A 48 -5.56 -12.46 -9.82
C ILE A 48 -6.67 -11.43 -9.88
N VAL A 49 -7.24 -11.08 -8.72
CA VAL A 49 -8.46 -10.27 -8.63
C VAL A 49 -8.16 -8.97 -7.89
N ILE A 50 -8.16 -7.87 -8.64
CA ILE A 50 -7.95 -6.51 -8.11
C ILE A 50 -9.02 -5.60 -8.71
N PRO A 51 -10.21 -5.47 -8.09
CA PRO A 51 -11.36 -4.75 -8.67
C PRO A 51 -11.07 -3.30 -9.06
N LYS A 52 -10.19 -2.63 -8.31
CA LYS A 52 -9.81 -1.23 -8.51
C LYS A 52 -8.32 -1.10 -8.86
N TYR A 53 -7.88 -1.81 -9.92
CA TYR A 53 -6.48 -1.78 -10.34
C TYR A 53 -6.01 -0.36 -10.69
N PRO A 54 -4.93 0.15 -10.04
CA PRO A 54 -4.47 1.51 -10.26
C PRO A 54 -3.79 1.68 -11.62
N ASN A 55 -4.18 2.72 -12.37
CA ASN A 55 -3.59 3.02 -13.68
C ASN A 55 -2.08 3.25 -13.65
N THR A 56 -1.55 3.73 -12.52
CA THR A 56 -0.12 3.97 -12.30
C THR A 56 0.72 2.70 -12.50
N PHE A 57 0.16 1.52 -12.21
CA PHE A 57 0.89 0.24 -12.28
C PHE A 57 0.58 -0.59 -13.53
N LYS A 58 -0.11 -0.02 -14.53
CA LYS A 58 -0.38 -0.70 -15.80
C LYS A 58 0.87 -1.07 -16.61
N PHE A 59 2.02 -0.51 -16.27
CA PHE A 59 3.29 -0.86 -16.89
C PHE A 59 3.87 -2.19 -16.40
N LEU A 60 3.34 -2.73 -15.29
CA LEU A 60 3.81 -3.99 -14.72
C LEU A 60 3.43 -5.18 -15.58
N PRO A 61 4.35 -6.16 -15.75
CA PRO A 61 4.04 -7.41 -16.41
C PRO A 61 2.85 -8.11 -15.75
N GLY A 62 1.92 -8.62 -16.55
CA GLY A 62 0.72 -9.31 -16.07
C GLY A 62 -0.44 -8.39 -15.67
N SER A 63 -0.30 -7.08 -15.80
CA SER A 63 -1.37 -6.13 -15.48
C SER A 63 -2.64 -6.32 -16.33
N ASP A 64 -2.51 -6.85 -17.54
CA ASP A 64 -3.62 -7.16 -18.45
C ASP A 64 -4.34 -8.47 -18.10
N GLU A 65 -3.76 -9.29 -17.21
CA GLU A 65 -4.31 -10.57 -16.74
C GLU A 65 -5.14 -10.41 -15.44
N VAL A 66 -5.26 -9.19 -14.93
CA VAL A 66 -5.96 -8.90 -13.69
C VAL A 66 -7.46 -8.83 -13.93
N PHE A 67 -8.21 -9.61 -13.17
CA PHE A 67 -9.67 -9.60 -13.19
C PHE A 67 -10.24 -8.59 -12.20
N GLN A 68 -11.44 -8.10 -12.48
CA GLN A 68 -12.22 -7.31 -11.53
C GLN A 68 -13.06 -8.19 -10.58
N GLU A 69 -13.42 -9.37 -11.06
CA GLU A 69 -14.18 -10.38 -10.33
C GLU A 69 -13.52 -11.75 -10.55
N PRO A 70 -13.62 -12.70 -9.58
CA PRO A 70 -13.10 -14.04 -9.75
C PRO A 70 -13.85 -14.79 -10.85
N THR A 71 -13.14 -15.65 -11.60
CA THR A 71 -13.77 -16.42 -12.71
C THR A 71 -14.48 -17.68 -12.20
N SER A 72 -14.32 -18.05 -10.93
CA SER A 72 -14.93 -19.18 -10.27
C SER A 72 -15.42 -18.83 -8.87
N ASP A 73 -16.43 -19.56 -8.39
CA ASP A 73 -16.90 -19.47 -7.00
C ASP A 73 -16.10 -20.34 -6.02
N LYS A 74 -15.23 -21.19 -6.53
CA LYS A 74 -14.47 -22.18 -5.73
C LYS A 74 -13.03 -22.26 -6.19
N TYR A 75 -12.14 -22.14 -5.21
CA TYR A 75 -10.69 -22.33 -5.36
C TYR A 75 -10.16 -23.21 -4.23
N GLU A 76 -9.17 -24.04 -4.55
CA GLU A 76 -8.47 -24.84 -3.54
C GLU A 76 -7.63 -23.94 -2.62
N LEU A 77 -7.08 -22.83 -3.17
CA LEU A 77 -6.24 -21.90 -2.42
C LEU A 77 -6.59 -20.43 -2.70
N GLY A 78 -6.84 -19.68 -1.64
CA GLY A 78 -6.91 -18.22 -1.66
C GLY A 78 -5.66 -17.61 -1.02
N ILE A 79 -5.00 -16.67 -1.68
CA ILE A 79 -3.83 -15.96 -1.16
C ILE A 79 -4.18 -14.47 -1.05
N ALA A 80 -4.17 -13.93 0.17
CA ALA A 80 -4.29 -12.51 0.43
C ALA A 80 -2.89 -11.93 0.69
N LEU A 81 -2.50 -10.93 -0.11
CA LEU A 81 -1.21 -10.26 -0.06
C LEU A 81 -1.39 -8.81 0.36
N ASP A 82 -0.50 -8.34 1.24
CA ASP A 82 -0.46 -6.97 1.71
C ASP A 82 -1.83 -6.48 2.26
N CYS A 83 -2.46 -7.32 3.06
CA CYS A 83 -3.79 -7.07 3.60
C CYS A 83 -3.84 -7.36 5.10
N ALA A 84 -3.97 -6.32 5.90
CA ALA A 84 -3.94 -6.41 7.37
C ALA A 84 -5.24 -6.93 7.99
N ASP A 85 -6.38 -6.72 7.36
CA ASP A 85 -7.70 -7.11 7.87
C ASP A 85 -8.55 -7.66 6.72
N ILE A 86 -9.24 -8.76 6.98
CA ILE A 86 -10.13 -9.41 6.01
C ILE A 86 -11.19 -8.46 5.45
N LYS A 87 -11.65 -7.48 6.22
CA LYS A 87 -12.61 -6.47 5.77
C LYS A 87 -12.07 -5.59 4.65
N ARG A 88 -10.75 -5.48 4.54
CA ARG A 88 -10.10 -4.71 3.47
C ARG A 88 -10.08 -5.45 2.13
N LEU A 89 -10.47 -6.73 2.10
CA LEU A 89 -10.74 -7.45 0.86
C LEU A 89 -12.06 -6.98 0.19
N ASP A 90 -12.90 -6.20 0.91
CA ASP A 90 -14.14 -5.59 0.42
C ASP A 90 -15.06 -6.63 -0.27
N ASP A 91 -15.47 -6.37 -1.50
CA ASP A 91 -16.37 -7.24 -2.27
C ASP A 91 -15.80 -8.66 -2.53
N THR A 92 -14.48 -8.86 -2.41
CA THR A 92 -13.83 -10.16 -2.64
C THR A 92 -13.77 -11.06 -1.39
N THR A 93 -14.18 -10.54 -0.23
CA THR A 93 -14.13 -11.25 1.06
C THR A 93 -14.89 -12.59 1.02
N GLU A 94 -16.09 -12.60 0.43
CA GLU A 94 -16.93 -13.80 0.40
C GLU A 94 -16.27 -14.94 -0.38
N THR A 95 -15.66 -14.65 -1.54
CA THR A 95 -14.98 -15.66 -2.35
C THR A 95 -13.70 -16.15 -1.69
N PHE A 96 -12.94 -15.25 -1.04
CA PHE A 96 -11.78 -15.65 -0.25
C PHE A 96 -12.15 -16.62 0.87
N LEU A 97 -13.25 -16.36 1.59
CA LEU A 97 -13.75 -17.23 2.67
C LEU A 97 -14.23 -18.59 2.17
N LYS A 98 -14.61 -18.73 0.90
CA LYS A 98 -15.02 -19.99 0.28
C LYS A 98 -13.86 -20.86 -0.19
N CYS A 99 -12.62 -20.35 -0.22
CA CYS A 99 -11.45 -21.13 -0.55
C CYS A 99 -11.20 -22.25 0.48
N GLU A 100 -10.77 -23.42 0.02
CA GLU A 100 -10.52 -24.58 0.91
C GLU A 100 -9.38 -24.29 1.90
N THR A 101 -8.33 -23.62 1.41
CA THR A 101 -7.22 -23.14 2.24
C THR A 101 -7.02 -21.64 1.97
N ARG A 102 -6.71 -20.87 3.02
CA ARG A 102 -6.49 -19.42 2.93
C ARG A 102 -5.12 -19.06 3.50
N ILE A 103 -4.32 -18.34 2.71
CA ILE A 103 -3.03 -17.82 3.11
C ILE A 103 -3.12 -16.30 3.21
N ASN A 104 -2.55 -15.72 4.27
CA ASN A 104 -2.31 -14.29 4.38
C ASN A 104 -0.81 -14.02 4.53
N ILE A 105 -0.24 -13.20 3.64
CA ILE A 105 1.15 -12.75 3.65
C ILE A 105 1.15 -11.23 3.74
N ASP A 106 1.76 -10.69 4.79
CA ASP A 106 1.63 -9.26 5.09
C ASP A 106 2.80 -8.73 5.95
N HIS A 107 2.97 -7.41 5.96
CA HIS A 107 3.95 -6.73 6.79
C HIS A 107 3.34 -5.72 7.80
N HIS A 108 2.04 -5.57 7.83
CA HIS A 108 1.38 -4.63 8.72
C HIS A 108 1.41 -5.10 10.19
N THR A 109 1.77 -4.20 11.11
CA THR A 109 1.74 -4.45 12.56
C THR A 109 0.33 -4.72 13.10
N SER A 110 -0.69 -4.21 12.40
CA SER A 110 -2.11 -4.35 12.76
C SER A 110 -2.78 -5.60 12.17
N ASN A 111 -2.00 -6.53 11.59
CA ASN A 111 -2.56 -7.70 10.93
C ASN A 111 -3.36 -8.59 11.86
N GLY A 112 -4.58 -8.96 11.44
CA GLY A 112 -5.53 -9.79 12.19
C GLY A 112 -5.31 -11.30 12.06
N MET A 113 -4.29 -11.77 11.34
CA MET A 113 -3.96 -13.21 11.16
C MET A 113 -5.16 -14.03 10.67
N PHE A 114 -5.86 -13.55 9.64
CA PHE A 114 -7.16 -14.06 9.21
C PHE A 114 -7.11 -15.26 8.23
N GLY A 115 -5.93 -15.65 7.77
CA GLY A 115 -5.71 -16.86 6.98
C GLY A 115 -5.67 -18.13 7.84
N ASP A 116 -5.86 -19.28 7.24
CA ASP A 116 -5.55 -20.59 7.86
C ASP A 116 -4.03 -20.73 8.05
N LEU A 117 -3.27 -20.19 7.11
CA LEU A 117 -1.83 -20.03 7.17
C LEU A 117 -1.49 -18.54 7.06
N ASN A 118 -0.68 -18.03 8.00
CA ASN A 118 -0.31 -16.63 8.03
C ASN A 118 1.22 -16.49 8.08
N PHE A 119 1.77 -15.65 7.20
CA PHE A 119 3.16 -15.25 7.22
C PHE A 119 3.26 -13.73 7.29
N VAL A 120 3.30 -13.22 8.52
CA VAL A 120 3.31 -11.78 8.80
C VAL A 120 4.64 -11.40 9.42
N ASN A 121 5.33 -10.43 8.80
CA ASN A 121 6.60 -9.90 9.28
C ASN A 121 6.56 -8.37 9.36
N PRO A 122 6.18 -7.78 10.51
CA PRO A 122 6.06 -6.34 10.68
C PRO A 122 7.38 -5.56 10.65
N VAL A 123 8.53 -6.24 10.60
CA VAL A 123 9.85 -5.60 10.47
C VAL A 123 10.24 -5.41 9.01
N ALA A 124 9.63 -6.17 8.11
CA ALA A 124 9.88 -6.01 6.67
C ALA A 124 9.32 -4.68 6.18
N PRO A 125 10.07 -3.94 5.35
CA PRO A 125 9.64 -2.63 4.85
C PRO A 125 8.56 -2.71 3.77
N ALA A 126 8.29 -3.92 3.25
CA ALA A 126 7.32 -4.18 2.18
C ALA A 126 6.90 -5.65 2.17
N CYS A 127 5.66 -5.95 1.80
CA CYS A 127 5.19 -7.30 1.53
C CYS A 127 5.98 -7.95 0.38
N CYS A 128 6.36 -7.19 -0.64
CA CYS A 128 7.23 -7.63 -1.74
C CYS A 128 8.59 -8.14 -1.26
N GLN A 129 9.17 -7.58 -0.20
CA GLN A 129 10.39 -8.14 0.39
C GLN A 129 10.12 -9.51 1.03
N ILE A 130 9.00 -9.64 1.76
CA ILE A 130 8.58 -10.92 2.36
C ILE A 130 8.39 -11.98 1.27
N VAL A 131 7.67 -11.64 0.20
CA VAL A 131 7.47 -12.53 -0.94
C VAL A 131 8.80 -12.92 -1.57
N THR A 132 9.73 -11.98 -1.76
CA THR A 132 11.07 -12.28 -2.32
C THR A 132 11.81 -13.31 -1.48
N THR A 133 11.92 -13.10 -0.17
CA THR A 133 12.61 -14.03 0.73
C THR A 133 11.92 -15.38 0.82
N MET A 134 10.59 -15.39 0.80
CA MET A 134 9.80 -16.63 0.75
C MET A 134 10.06 -17.44 -0.53
N LEU A 135 10.05 -16.80 -1.69
CA LEU A 135 10.33 -17.46 -2.98
C LEU A 135 11.75 -18.00 -3.05
N GLN A 136 12.73 -17.27 -2.51
CA GLN A 136 14.13 -17.73 -2.39
C GLN A 136 14.23 -18.94 -1.46
N TYR A 137 13.55 -18.92 -0.31
CA TYR A 137 13.51 -20.05 0.61
C TYR A 137 12.90 -21.31 -0.04
N PHE A 138 11.82 -21.13 -0.83
CA PHE A 138 11.18 -22.22 -1.57
C PHE A 138 12.00 -22.68 -2.78
N LYS A 139 13.04 -21.94 -3.17
CA LYS A 139 13.82 -22.13 -4.39
C LYS A 139 12.97 -22.07 -5.67
N PHE A 140 11.91 -21.25 -5.63
CA PHE A 140 11.14 -20.95 -6.82
C PHE A 140 11.89 -19.94 -7.69
N GLU A 141 11.73 -20.08 -9.00
CA GLU A 141 12.40 -19.18 -9.95
C GLU A 141 11.77 -17.78 -9.90
N ILE A 142 12.62 -16.77 -9.71
CA ILE A 142 12.23 -15.35 -9.82
C ILE A 142 12.64 -14.88 -11.21
N SER A 143 11.68 -14.87 -12.14
CA SER A 143 11.85 -14.34 -13.50
C SER A 143 12.07 -12.82 -13.49
N ASN A 144 12.42 -12.24 -14.64
CA ASN A 144 12.52 -10.79 -14.77
C ASN A 144 11.18 -10.09 -14.55
N ASP A 145 10.07 -10.68 -14.98
CA ASP A 145 8.73 -10.15 -14.75
C ASP A 145 8.38 -10.17 -13.26
N THR A 146 8.64 -11.30 -12.57
CA THR A 146 8.49 -11.42 -11.11
C THR A 146 9.34 -10.37 -10.38
N ALA A 147 10.63 -10.24 -10.75
CA ALA A 147 11.54 -9.28 -10.13
C ALA A 147 11.10 -7.82 -10.36
N THR A 148 10.56 -7.51 -11.55
CA THR A 148 10.02 -6.17 -11.87
C THR A 148 8.85 -5.84 -10.94
N CYS A 149 7.93 -6.76 -10.72
CA CYS A 149 6.80 -6.57 -9.82
C CYS A 149 7.28 -6.40 -8.35
N LEU A 150 8.16 -7.28 -7.87
CA LEU A 150 8.67 -7.24 -6.50
C LEU A 150 9.42 -5.94 -6.19
N ILE A 151 10.33 -5.51 -7.07
CA ILE A 151 11.09 -4.30 -6.83
C ILE A 151 10.21 -3.03 -6.91
N THR A 152 9.12 -3.07 -7.67
CA THR A 152 8.16 -1.97 -7.72
C THR A 152 7.50 -1.78 -6.36
N GLY A 153 7.03 -2.84 -5.72
CA GLY A 153 6.46 -2.74 -4.38
C GLY A 153 7.49 -2.28 -3.35
N ILE A 154 8.69 -2.84 -3.36
CA ILE A 154 9.77 -2.39 -2.47
C ILE A 154 10.06 -0.88 -2.65
N ILE A 155 10.14 -0.38 -3.88
CA ILE A 155 10.39 1.03 -4.16
C ILE A 155 9.25 1.90 -3.64
N THR A 156 8.02 1.52 -3.88
CA THR A 156 6.87 2.36 -3.51
C THR A 156 6.71 2.42 -2.00
N ASP A 157 6.79 1.31 -1.31
CA ASP A 157 6.54 1.24 0.14
C ASP A 157 7.71 1.77 0.98
N THR A 158 8.92 1.70 0.45
CA THR A 158 10.11 2.33 1.06
C THR A 158 10.30 3.80 0.68
N GLY A 159 9.43 4.38 -0.14
CA GLY A 159 9.60 5.73 -0.68
C GLY A 159 10.90 5.89 -1.46
N GLY A 160 11.33 4.85 -2.20
CA GLY A 160 12.59 4.81 -2.91
C GLY A 160 13.78 4.62 -1.95
N PHE A 161 13.66 3.69 -1.03
CA PHE A 161 14.69 3.33 -0.02
C PHE A 161 15.00 4.43 1.01
N ARG A 162 14.05 5.34 1.30
CA ARG A 162 14.24 6.47 2.23
C ARG A 162 13.59 6.28 3.59
N TYR A 163 12.60 5.39 3.70
CA TYR A 163 11.84 5.27 4.94
C TYR A 163 12.51 4.33 5.94
N GLU A 164 12.14 4.48 7.21
CA GLU A 164 12.53 3.55 8.28
C GLU A 164 12.07 2.12 7.93
N GLY A 165 12.87 1.13 8.31
CA GLY A 165 12.61 -0.29 7.98
C GLY A 165 13.43 -0.81 6.80
N VAL A 166 14.05 0.07 5.98
CA VAL A 166 15.02 -0.33 4.95
C VAL A 166 16.27 -0.91 5.63
N THR A 167 16.66 -2.12 5.21
CA THR A 167 17.78 -2.87 5.78
C THR A 167 18.80 -3.24 4.71
N SER A 168 19.94 -3.86 5.12
CA SER A 168 20.91 -4.45 4.18
C SER A 168 20.25 -5.47 3.26
N GLU A 169 19.33 -6.29 3.79
CA GLU A 169 18.57 -7.27 3.02
C GLU A 169 17.77 -6.61 1.88
N THR A 170 17.14 -5.46 2.15
CA THR A 170 16.42 -4.68 1.12
C THR A 170 17.33 -4.29 -0.04
N PHE A 171 18.56 -3.85 0.26
CA PHE A 171 19.56 -3.52 -0.75
C PHE A 171 20.17 -4.75 -1.42
N GLU A 172 20.34 -5.85 -0.73
CA GLU A 172 20.81 -7.12 -1.31
C GLU A 172 19.80 -7.65 -2.35
N ILE A 173 18.50 -7.58 -2.05
CA ILE A 173 17.43 -7.91 -2.99
C ILE A 173 17.49 -6.97 -4.20
N ALA A 174 17.56 -5.66 -3.98
CA ALA A 174 17.64 -4.69 -5.07
C ALA A 174 18.90 -4.92 -5.95
N SER A 175 20.04 -5.22 -5.33
CA SER A 175 21.29 -5.57 -6.04
C SER A 175 21.10 -6.79 -6.91
N SER A 176 20.49 -7.86 -6.38
CA SER A 176 20.24 -9.10 -7.15
C SER A 176 19.34 -8.88 -8.37
N PHE A 177 18.39 -7.96 -8.27
CA PHE A 177 17.51 -7.60 -9.39
C PHE A 177 18.22 -6.71 -10.41
N LEU A 178 19.12 -5.82 -9.98
CA LEU A 178 20.01 -5.08 -10.89
C LEU A 178 20.92 -6.02 -11.68
N GLU A 179 21.48 -7.06 -11.05
CA GLU A 179 22.31 -8.08 -11.72
C GLU A 179 21.50 -8.86 -12.78
N LYS A 180 20.19 -9.03 -12.58
CA LYS A 180 19.27 -9.60 -13.59
C LYS A 180 18.96 -8.61 -14.74
N GLY A 181 19.44 -7.36 -14.68
CA GLY A 181 19.20 -6.33 -15.68
C GLY A 181 17.89 -5.56 -15.51
N ILE A 182 17.23 -5.65 -14.33
CA ILE A 182 16.03 -4.86 -14.04
C ILE A 182 16.38 -3.38 -13.96
N ASN A 183 15.65 -2.55 -14.69
CA ASN A 183 15.88 -1.11 -14.74
C ASN A 183 15.13 -0.39 -13.61
N ILE A 184 15.74 -0.40 -12.40
CA ILE A 184 15.18 0.25 -11.21
C ILE A 184 14.90 1.73 -11.44
N SER A 185 15.75 2.45 -12.17
CA SER A 185 15.55 3.88 -12.46
C SER A 185 14.27 4.14 -13.28
N LYS A 186 14.01 3.28 -14.28
CA LYS A 186 12.77 3.35 -15.06
C LYS A 186 11.56 3.05 -14.19
N ILE A 187 11.63 1.99 -13.36
CA ILE A 187 10.54 1.61 -12.45
C ILE A 187 10.23 2.75 -11.48
N TYR A 188 11.25 3.33 -10.84
CA TYR A 188 11.08 4.49 -9.96
C TYR A 188 10.39 5.66 -10.68
N LYS A 189 10.81 5.95 -11.91
CA LYS A 189 10.20 7.00 -12.71
C LYS A 189 8.72 6.72 -12.97
N ASP A 190 8.38 5.51 -13.38
CA ASP A 190 7.02 5.15 -13.79
C ASP A 190 6.07 4.98 -12.60
N SER A 191 6.57 4.53 -11.42
CA SER A 191 5.75 4.28 -10.24
C SER A 191 5.67 5.42 -9.22
N VAL A 192 6.72 6.28 -9.15
CA VAL A 192 6.84 7.29 -8.08
C VAL A 192 6.94 8.71 -8.63
N SER A 193 7.79 8.94 -9.67
CA SER A 193 8.12 10.30 -10.10
C SER A 193 7.21 10.84 -11.19
N ASN A 194 6.64 9.98 -12.04
CA ASN A 194 5.76 10.40 -13.11
C ASN A 194 4.38 10.72 -12.54
N ILE A 195 4.03 12.01 -12.58
CA ILE A 195 2.70 12.46 -12.17
C ILE A 195 2.01 13.15 -13.35
N SER A 196 0.68 13.05 -13.40
CA SER A 196 -0.11 13.78 -14.38
C SER A 196 -0.05 15.29 -14.13
N ARG A 197 -0.42 16.08 -15.12
CA ARG A 197 -0.51 17.53 -14.97
C ARG A 197 -1.57 17.90 -13.94
N GLU A 198 -2.66 17.19 -13.90
CA GLU A 198 -3.76 17.35 -12.95
C GLU A 198 -3.26 17.11 -11.51
N LYS A 199 -2.53 16.01 -11.28
CA LYS A 199 -1.90 15.71 -9.97
C LYS A 199 -0.88 16.79 -9.58
N PHE A 200 -0.11 17.31 -10.54
CA PHE A 200 0.81 18.43 -10.30
C PHE A 200 0.07 19.70 -9.86
N GLU A 201 -1.01 20.09 -10.55
CA GLU A 201 -1.82 21.27 -10.17
C GLU A 201 -2.50 21.08 -8.80
N ALA A 202 -2.94 19.85 -8.48
CA ALA A 202 -3.46 19.54 -7.15
C ALA A 202 -2.41 19.71 -6.05
N ARG A 203 -1.20 19.20 -6.26
CA ARG A 203 -0.06 19.39 -5.33
C ARG A 203 0.29 20.88 -5.16
N LYS A 204 0.30 21.63 -6.23
CA LYS A 204 0.56 23.08 -6.22
C LYS A 204 -0.53 23.84 -5.44
N LEU A 205 -1.81 23.53 -5.65
CA LEU A 205 -2.91 24.13 -4.90
C LEU A 205 -2.77 23.82 -3.41
N ALA A 206 -2.56 22.57 -3.05
CA ALA A 206 -2.39 22.15 -1.66
C ALA A 206 -1.15 22.80 -1.01
N ALA A 207 -0.04 22.92 -1.74
CA ALA A 207 1.18 23.59 -1.26
C ALA A 207 0.94 25.10 -1.00
N ASN A 208 0.19 25.78 -1.88
CA ASN A 208 -0.17 27.20 -1.68
C ASN A 208 -1.10 27.43 -0.47
N ARG A 209 -1.78 26.38 -0.01
CA ARG A 209 -2.70 26.42 1.16
C ARG A 209 -2.05 25.91 2.45
N ILE A 210 -0.77 25.54 2.44
CA ILE A 210 -0.13 25.06 3.66
C ILE A 210 -0.11 26.16 4.71
N GLU A 211 -0.66 25.83 5.87
CA GLU A 211 -0.55 26.61 7.10
C GLU A 211 0.44 25.91 8.03
N PHE A 212 1.42 26.67 8.51
CA PHE A 212 2.34 26.19 9.55
C PHE A 212 1.84 26.63 10.92
N LEU A 213 1.61 25.65 11.81
CA LEU A 213 1.05 25.84 13.13
C LEU A 213 2.05 25.32 14.20
N GLU A 214 1.85 25.75 15.47
CA GLU A 214 2.66 25.30 16.60
C GLU A 214 4.16 25.49 16.35
N ASP A 215 4.53 26.75 16.08
CA ASP A 215 5.92 27.14 15.76
C ASP A 215 6.53 26.36 14.59
N GLY A 216 5.70 26.02 13.61
CA GLY A 216 6.12 25.29 12.42
C GLY A 216 6.15 23.77 12.55
N LYS A 217 5.83 23.21 13.71
CA LYS A 217 5.84 21.75 13.95
C LYS A 217 4.70 21.02 13.26
N ILE A 218 3.62 21.71 12.91
CA ILE A 218 2.49 21.13 12.18
C ILE A 218 2.36 21.84 10.84
N ALA A 219 2.36 21.08 9.74
CA ALA A 219 1.93 21.54 8.42
C ALA A 219 0.50 21.05 8.14
N TYR A 220 -0.40 21.96 7.86
CA TYR A 220 -1.81 21.66 7.59
C TYR A 220 -2.20 22.16 6.20
N THR A 221 -2.88 21.32 5.42
CA THR A 221 -3.47 21.73 4.14
C THR A 221 -4.75 20.96 3.87
N TYR A 222 -5.53 21.42 2.89
CA TYR A 222 -6.81 20.78 2.56
C TYR A 222 -7.16 20.93 1.08
N MET A 223 -8.13 20.11 0.64
CA MET A 223 -8.74 20.15 -0.68
C MET A 223 -10.23 19.87 -0.57
N THR A 224 -11.05 20.73 -1.18
CA THR A 224 -12.50 20.55 -1.25
C THR A 224 -12.89 19.70 -2.45
N ARG A 225 -14.14 19.25 -2.47
CA ARG A 225 -14.72 18.56 -3.64
C ARG A 225 -14.76 19.46 -4.87
N GLU A 226 -15.06 20.75 -4.68
CA GLU A 226 -15.02 21.74 -5.76
C GLU A 226 -13.64 21.88 -6.37
N ASP A 227 -12.58 21.90 -5.55
CA ASP A 227 -11.21 21.91 -6.04
C ASP A 227 -10.90 20.67 -6.91
N MET A 228 -11.31 19.49 -6.44
CA MET A 228 -11.07 18.24 -7.17
C MET A 228 -11.80 18.22 -8.52
N ILE A 229 -13.04 18.73 -8.56
CA ILE A 229 -13.81 18.86 -9.81
C ILE A 229 -13.14 19.86 -10.76
N ASN A 230 -12.76 21.03 -10.28
CA ASN A 230 -12.15 22.10 -11.08
C ASN A 230 -10.79 21.69 -11.66
N LEU A 231 -10.03 20.86 -10.93
CA LEU A 231 -8.74 20.34 -11.37
C LEU A 231 -8.84 19.02 -12.13
N ASN A 232 -10.06 18.47 -12.25
CA ASN A 232 -10.30 17.15 -12.86
C ASN A 232 -9.42 16.04 -12.26
N VAL A 233 -9.32 16.01 -10.92
CA VAL A 233 -8.53 15.02 -10.19
C VAL A 233 -9.41 14.01 -9.48
N ALA A 234 -8.99 12.74 -9.53
CA ALA A 234 -9.57 11.65 -8.74
C ALA A 234 -8.92 11.58 -7.34
N ARG A 235 -9.51 10.79 -6.44
CA ARG A 235 -8.93 10.57 -5.10
C ARG A 235 -7.52 9.96 -5.14
N SER A 236 -7.25 9.10 -6.13
CA SER A 236 -5.93 8.51 -6.36
C SER A 236 -4.86 9.55 -6.71
N ASP A 237 -5.25 10.69 -7.30
CA ASP A 237 -4.32 11.77 -7.65
C ASP A 237 -3.90 12.60 -6.44
N LEU A 238 -4.59 12.46 -5.30
CA LEU A 238 -4.28 13.19 -4.07
C LEU A 238 -3.16 12.54 -3.24
N GLU A 239 -2.73 11.35 -3.65
CA GLU A 239 -1.62 10.66 -3.02
C GLU A 239 -0.31 11.47 -3.17
N GLY A 240 0.47 11.52 -2.10
CA GLY A 240 1.72 12.27 -2.06
C GLY A 240 1.56 13.77 -1.73
N ILE A 241 0.34 14.30 -1.52
CA ILE A 241 0.15 15.70 -1.13
C ILE A 241 0.58 15.95 0.31
N VAL A 242 0.29 15.04 1.22
CA VAL A 242 0.64 15.19 2.64
C VAL A 242 2.15 15.25 2.86
N GLU A 243 2.93 14.64 1.99
CA GLU A 243 4.39 14.64 2.02
C GLU A 243 4.97 16.05 1.78
N ASN A 244 4.29 16.91 1.02
CA ASN A 244 4.75 18.28 0.78
C ASN A 244 4.95 19.06 2.08
N GLY A 245 4.09 18.86 3.08
CA GLY A 245 4.23 19.49 4.39
C GLY A 245 5.23 18.76 5.27
N ARG A 246 5.26 17.42 5.22
CA ARG A 246 6.17 16.60 6.03
C ARG A 246 7.65 16.88 5.70
N ASP A 247 7.95 17.09 4.43
CA ASP A 247 9.32 17.26 3.95
C ASP A 247 9.88 18.67 4.20
N VAL A 248 9.13 19.55 4.87
CA VAL A 248 9.60 20.87 5.29
C VAL A 248 10.38 20.78 6.61
N GLU A 249 11.54 21.40 6.67
CA GLU A 249 12.39 21.44 7.88
C GLU A 249 11.63 21.95 9.10
N GLY A 250 11.74 21.24 10.23
CA GLY A 250 11.09 21.59 11.49
C GLY A 250 9.66 21.05 11.66
N VAL A 251 9.04 20.55 10.62
CA VAL A 251 7.71 19.92 10.70
C VAL A 251 7.83 18.54 11.34
N GLU A 252 7.08 18.30 12.39
CA GLU A 252 6.92 16.98 12.99
C GLU A 252 5.70 16.25 12.43
N VAL A 253 4.57 16.94 12.24
CA VAL A 253 3.34 16.32 11.72
C VAL A 253 2.80 17.10 10.53
N SER A 254 2.56 16.39 9.44
CA SER A 254 1.82 16.93 8.29
C SER A 254 0.41 16.35 8.24
N VAL A 255 -0.58 17.20 7.98
CA VAL A 255 -2.01 16.88 7.90
C VAL A 255 -2.55 17.36 6.57
N PHE A 256 -3.15 16.44 5.82
CA PHE A 256 -3.90 16.76 4.61
C PHE A 256 -5.35 16.29 4.77
N LEU A 257 -6.30 17.21 4.68
CA LEU A 257 -7.73 16.91 4.68
C LEU A 257 -8.30 17.01 3.26
N TYR A 258 -9.02 16.01 2.80
CA TYR A 258 -9.77 16.13 1.56
C TYR A 258 -11.23 15.69 1.73
N GLU A 259 -12.12 16.38 1.02
CA GLU A 259 -13.55 16.17 1.11
C GLU A 259 -14.00 14.88 0.43
N THR A 260 -14.90 14.15 1.10
CA THR A 260 -15.53 12.93 0.62
C THR A 260 -17.05 13.00 0.81
N ASP A 261 -17.78 12.03 0.32
CA ASP A 261 -19.24 11.95 0.54
C ASP A 261 -19.63 11.77 2.02
N LYS A 262 -18.67 11.34 2.86
CA LYS A 262 -18.86 11.10 4.30
C LYS A 262 -18.25 12.19 5.20
N GLY A 263 -17.85 13.33 4.65
CA GLY A 263 -17.10 14.38 5.35
C GLY A 263 -15.65 14.46 4.85
N TYR A 264 -14.68 14.63 5.73
CA TYR A 264 -13.27 14.78 5.35
C TYR A 264 -12.43 13.56 5.71
N LYS A 265 -11.67 13.05 4.74
CA LYS A 265 -10.62 12.09 5.01
C LYS A 265 -9.34 12.85 5.38
N ALA A 266 -8.73 12.44 6.51
CA ALA A 266 -7.45 12.93 6.98
C ALA A 266 -6.35 11.95 6.61
N SER A 267 -5.29 12.45 5.99
CA SER A 267 -4.01 11.75 5.82
C SER A 267 -2.98 12.43 6.70
N LEU A 268 -2.31 11.66 7.55
CA LEU A 268 -1.31 12.14 8.48
C LEU A 268 0.04 11.50 8.21
N ARG A 269 1.10 12.30 8.33
CA ARG A 269 2.49 11.82 8.33
C ARG A 269 3.24 12.45 9.48
N SER A 270 4.21 11.72 10.05
CA SER A 270 5.12 12.28 11.06
C SER A 270 6.57 11.96 10.73
N ASN A 271 7.49 12.78 11.26
CA ASN A 271 8.91 12.64 10.97
C ASN A 271 9.68 11.89 12.06
N SER A 272 9.40 12.10 13.35
CA SER A 272 10.29 11.54 14.37
C SER A 272 9.60 10.89 15.57
N TYR A 273 8.80 11.60 16.36
CA TYR A 273 8.32 11.09 17.64
C TYR A 273 6.80 10.92 17.74
N VAL A 274 6.00 11.58 16.91
CA VAL A 274 4.55 11.47 16.98
C VAL A 274 4.08 10.18 16.29
N ASN A 275 3.33 9.34 17.03
CA ASN A 275 2.62 8.21 16.45
C ASN A 275 1.29 8.68 15.86
N VAL A 276 1.23 8.88 14.55
CA VAL A 276 0.00 9.33 13.89
C VAL A 276 -1.07 8.25 13.78
N SER A 277 -0.70 6.98 13.93
CA SER A 277 -1.67 5.88 13.99
C SER A 277 -2.54 5.98 15.25
N ASP A 278 -1.94 6.27 16.41
CA ASP A 278 -2.69 6.46 17.67
C ASP A 278 -3.68 7.62 17.56
N VAL A 279 -3.29 8.70 16.88
CA VAL A 279 -4.20 9.83 16.62
C VAL A 279 -5.37 9.41 15.73
N CYS A 280 -5.11 8.66 14.66
CA CYS A 280 -6.15 8.20 13.73
C CYS A 280 -7.09 7.16 14.37
N LEU A 281 -6.60 6.31 15.27
CA LEU A 281 -7.41 5.33 16.00
C LEU A 281 -8.53 5.98 16.82
N LEU A 282 -8.34 7.20 17.35
CA LEU A 282 -9.38 7.97 18.04
C LEU A 282 -10.58 8.32 17.15
N PHE A 283 -10.39 8.23 15.84
CA PHE A 283 -11.42 8.51 14.82
C PHE A 283 -11.78 7.25 13.99
N ASN A 284 -11.59 6.05 14.56
CA ASN A 284 -11.81 4.75 13.89
C ASN A 284 -11.00 4.59 12.59
N GLY A 285 -9.84 5.23 12.52
CA GLY A 285 -8.86 5.07 11.45
C GLY A 285 -7.72 4.14 11.86
N GLY A 286 -6.58 4.23 11.17
CA GLY A 286 -5.39 3.44 11.45
C GLY A 286 -4.29 3.65 10.44
N GLY A 287 -3.27 2.83 10.52
CA GLY A 287 -2.09 2.86 9.66
C GLY A 287 -0.82 2.51 10.43
N HIS A 288 0.31 2.95 9.89
CA HIS A 288 1.62 2.81 10.51
C HIS A 288 1.92 3.98 11.46
N VAL A 289 2.94 3.81 12.31
CA VAL A 289 3.39 4.82 13.29
C VAL A 289 3.62 6.18 12.63
N ARG A 290 4.19 6.21 11.40
CA ARG A 290 4.57 7.43 10.67
C ARG A 290 3.60 7.81 9.55
N ALA A 291 2.62 6.95 9.22
CA ALA A 291 1.70 7.16 8.10
C ALA A 291 0.33 6.56 8.44
N ALA A 292 -0.67 7.39 8.68
CA ALA A 292 -2.00 6.94 9.06
C ALA A 292 -3.10 7.81 8.44
N GLY A 293 -4.33 7.31 8.48
CA GLY A 293 -5.49 8.03 7.98
C GLY A 293 -6.77 7.68 8.72
N CYS A 294 -7.69 8.65 8.76
CA CYS A 294 -9.03 8.47 9.33
C CYS A 294 -10.07 9.28 8.56
N THR A 295 -11.35 9.07 8.87
CA THR A 295 -12.46 9.84 8.28
C THR A 295 -13.20 10.58 9.36
N LEU A 296 -13.40 11.88 9.18
CA LEU A 296 -14.16 12.75 10.07
C LEU A 296 -15.48 13.14 9.40
N ALA A 297 -16.59 12.62 9.90
CA ALA A 297 -17.94 12.88 9.38
C ALA A 297 -18.46 14.24 9.86
N CYS A 298 -17.78 15.33 9.46
CA CYS A 298 -18.11 16.70 9.85
C CYS A 298 -17.54 17.70 8.83
N PRO A 299 -17.98 19.00 8.88
CA PRO A 299 -17.44 20.06 8.03
C PRO A 299 -15.94 20.31 8.25
N LEU A 300 -15.29 21.00 7.28
CA LEU A 300 -13.85 21.24 7.25
C LEU A 300 -13.29 21.84 8.55
N ASP A 301 -13.89 22.93 9.03
CA ASP A 301 -13.39 23.65 10.22
C ASP A 301 -13.46 22.78 11.48
N GLU A 302 -14.51 21.97 11.59
CA GLU A 302 -14.67 21.02 12.68
C GLU A 302 -13.68 19.86 12.56
N ALA A 303 -13.47 19.33 11.34
CA ALA A 303 -12.48 18.28 11.06
C ALA A 303 -11.06 18.77 11.38
N LYS A 304 -10.70 19.99 10.92
CA LYS A 304 -9.44 20.67 11.25
C LYS A 304 -9.27 20.77 12.78
N SER A 305 -10.27 21.32 13.47
CA SER A 305 -10.22 21.51 14.91
C SER A 305 -10.04 20.21 15.67
N LYS A 306 -10.79 19.16 15.32
CA LYS A 306 -10.72 17.84 15.97
C LYS A 306 -9.35 17.20 15.81
N ILE A 307 -8.84 17.12 14.58
CA ILE A 307 -7.57 16.45 14.31
C ILE A 307 -6.39 17.19 14.94
N LEU A 308 -6.35 18.53 14.81
CA LEU A 308 -5.30 19.35 15.40
C LEU A 308 -5.31 19.29 16.93
N LYS A 309 -6.48 19.20 17.57
CA LYS A 309 -6.59 19.05 19.02
C LYS A 309 -5.87 17.78 19.52
N GLU A 310 -6.05 16.66 18.84
CA GLU A 310 -5.42 15.40 19.26
C GLU A 310 -3.92 15.39 18.93
N ILE A 311 -3.49 15.98 17.81
CA ILE A 311 -2.06 16.13 17.49
C ILE A 311 -1.37 16.99 18.56
N ARG A 312 -1.95 18.12 18.98
CA ARG A 312 -1.39 19.00 20.04
C ARG A 312 -1.17 18.28 21.36
N ARG A 313 -1.94 17.25 21.69
CA ARG A 313 -1.78 16.48 22.94
C ARG A 313 -0.53 15.62 22.95
N VAL A 314 -0.04 15.22 21.79
CA VAL A 314 1.12 14.33 21.62
C VAL A 314 2.35 15.06 21.08
N LEU A 315 2.19 16.32 20.68
CA LEU A 315 3.28 17.18 20.24
C LEU A 315 4.10 17.65 21.45
N LYS A 316 5.44 17.63 21.31
CA LYS A 316 6.41 18.05 22.36
C LYS A 316 6.96 19.45 22.10
#